data_b3866ab608618aa0b24a41a5be256b20
#
_entry.id   b3866ab608618aa0b24a41a5be256b20
#
_cell.length_a   1.000
_cell.length_b   1.000
_cell.length_c   1.000
_cell.angle_alpha   90.00
_cell.angle_beta   90.00
_cell.angle_gamma   90.00
#
_symmetry.space_group_name_H-M   'P 1'
#
loop_
_entity.id
_entity.type
_entity.pdbx_description
1 polymer ?
#
loop_
_entity_poly.entity_id
_entity_poly.type
_entity_poly.pdbx_seq_one_letter_code
_entity_poly.pdbx_strand_id
1 'polypeptide(L)'
;LKYIQAQGLGSRKQCQWLIDNGCIAVNGEIRSDAKSSIKPEEVETLAIDGEPIFAVPLPYFYILLNKPADYETSHKPQQYPSVFSLFPNHMRNIDMQAVGRLDADTTGVLLITNDGQFNHRVTSPKHKVPKLYRVTLKHAADNRLCETLKNGVLLHDDNETVAADEAVLEKPTVLLMTITEGKYHQVKRMVAAAGNRVERLHREKFGDWSADDLPSGSWKFIRV
;
A
#
# COMPACT_ATOMS: atom_id res chain seq x y z
N LEU A 1 13.07 26.31 2.62
CA LEU A 1 13.72 25.47 1.61
C LEU A 1 13.64 23.98 1.94
N LYS A 2 14.03 23.51 3.15
CA LYS A 2 14.02 22.09 3.53
C LYS A 2 12.62 21.45 3.38
N TYR A 3 11.58 22.18 3.82
CA TYR A 3 10.20 21.71 3.68
C TYR A 3 9.84 21.46 2.21
N ILE A 4 10.14 22.40 1.33
CA ILE A 4 9.83 22.30 -0.12
C ILE A 4 10.58 21.15 -0.79
N GLN A 5 11.84 20.92 -0.40
CA GLN A 5 12.57 19.73 -0.88
C GLN A 5 11.92 18.42 -0.42
N ALA A 6 11.50 18.37 0.85
CA ALA A 6 10.86 17.18 1.42
C ALA A 6 9.51 16.85 0.75
N GLN A 7 8.89 17.82 0.06
CA GLN A 7 7.70 17.62 -0.75
C GLN A 7 7.98 16.98 -2.13
N GLY A 8 9.25 16.66 -2.44
CA GLY A 8 9.62 16.04 -3.71
C GLY A 8 9.62 16.98 -4.92
N LEU A 9 9.66 18.30 -4.68
CA LEU A 9 9.57 19.34 -5.72
C LEU A 9 10.88 19.56 -6.49
N GLY A 10 11.89 18.72 -6.26
CA GLY A 10 13.13 18.74 -7.01
C GLY A 10 14.38 18.90 -6.14
N SER A 11 15.52 19.13 -6.80
CA SER A 11 16.80 19.37 -6.14
C SER A 11 16.79 20.66 -5.33
N ARG A 12 17.78 20.82 -4.43
CA ARG A 12 17.92 22.04 -3.64
C ARG A 12 17.94 23.29 -4.50
N LYS A 13 18.63 23.27 -5.67
CA LYS A 13 18.69 24.41 -6.59
C LYS A 13 17.34 24.71 -7.23
N GLN A 14 16.61 23.69 -7.64
CA GLN A 14 15.26 23.83 -8.21
C GLN A 14 14.29 24.39 -7.17
N CYS A 15 14.28 23.85 -5.96
CA CYS A 15 13.44 24.36 -4.88
C CYS A 15 13.80 25.81 -4.49
N GLN A 16 15.08 26.16 -4.49
CA GLN A 16 15.53 27.54 -4.27
C GLN A 16 14.96 28.45 -5.37
N TRP A 17 15.11 28.06 -6.63
CA TRP A 17 14.60 28.83 -7.78
C TRP A 17 13.08 29.04 -7.69
N LEU A 18 12.30 27.99 -7.35
CA LEU A 18 10.86 28.10 -7.17
C LEU A 18 10.48 29.12 -6.09
N ILE A 19 11.22 29.16 -4.99
CA ILE A 19 10.99 30.10 -3.90
C ILE A 19 11.36 31.53 -4.34
N ASP A 20 12.55 31.72 -4.93
CA ASP A 20 13.06 33.03 -5.33
C ASP A 20 12.19 33.69 -6.41
N ASN A 21 11.50 32.89 -7.22
CA ASN A 21 10.58 33.38 -8.26
C ASN A 21 9.13 33.46 -7.79
N GLY A 22 8.84 33.22 -6.49
CA GLY A 22 7.49 33.33 -5.95
C GLY A 22 6.51 32.27 -6.43
N CYS A 23 7.02 31.14 -6.94
CA CYS A 23 6.19 30.05 -7.45
C CYS A 23 5.52 29.24 -6.34
N ILE A 24 5.98 29.33 -5.09
CA ILE A 24 5.48 28.55 -3.95
C ILE A 24 4.52 29.37 -3.11
N ALA A 25 3.32 28.87 -2.89
CA ALA A 25 2.40 29.40 -1.89
C ALA A 25 2.12 28.36 -0.80
N VAL A 26 2.17 28.78 0.46
CA VAL A 26 1.83 27.99 1.64
C VAL A 26 0.71 28.68 2.37
N ASN A 27 -0.41 28.00 2.60
CA ASN A 27 -1.62 28.56 3.20
C ASN A 27 -2.09 29.84 2.48
N GLY A 28 -1.98 29.87 1.15
CA GLY A 28 -2.34 31.00 0.30
C GLY A 28 -1.31 32.14 0.24
N GLU A 29 -0.23 32.09 1.03
CA GLU A 29 0.83 33.11 1.03
C GLU A 29 2.02 32.70 0.19
N ILE A 30 2.44 33.57 -0.73
CA ILE A 30 3.66 33.36 -1.53
C ILE A 30 4.89 33.40 -0.62
N ARG A 31 5.75 32.39 -0.76
CA ARG A 31 7.02 32.28 -0.03
C ARG A 31 8.19 32.64 -0.94
N SER A 32 8.80 33.79 -0.69
CA SER A 32 9.96 34.30 -1.45
C SER A 32 11.27 34.27 -0.65
N ASP A 33 11.24 33.91 0.64
CA ASP A 33 12.43 33.77 1.47
C ASP A 33 12.72 32.30 1.78
N ALA A 34 13.76 31.76 1.16
CA ALA A 34 14.20 30.38 1.38
C ALA A 34 14.76 30.11 2.78
N LYS A 35 15.08 31.16 3.56
CA LYS A 35 15.54 31.04 4.94
C LYS A 35 14.40 30.97 5.95
N SER A 36 13.20 31.42 5.58
CA SER A 36 12.03 31.32 6.44
C SER A 36 11.75 29.86 6.79
N SER A 37 11.45 29.60 8.06
CA SER A 37 11.03 28.26 8.51
C SER A 37 9.55 28.06 8.22
N ILE A 38 9.22 26.83 7.79
CA ILE A 38 7.85 26.34 7.66
C ILE A 38 7.72 25.22 8.68
N LYS A 39 6.72 25.28 9.53
CA LYS A 39 6.37 24.20 10.43
C LYS A 39 5.40 23.28 9.69
N PRO A 40 5.76 22.01 9.46
CA PRO A 40 4.95 21.09 8.66
C PRO A 40 3.52 20.94 9.18
N GLU A 41 3.35 20.95 10.50
CA GLU A 41 2.07 20.82 11.19
C GLU A 41 1.12 22.01 11.00
N GLU A 42 1.64 23.17 10.56
CA GLU A 42 0.84 24.37 10.29
C GLU A 42 0.47 24.51 8.81
N VAL A 43 0.91 23.57 7.95
CA VAL A 43 0.62 23.64 6.51
C VAL A 43 -0.71 22.96 6.21
N GLU A 44 -1.71 23.76 5.83
CA GLU A 44 -3.01 23.29 5.38
C GLU A 44 -3.05 23.15 3.85
N THR A 45 -2.46 24.10 3.15
CA THR A 45 -2.43 24.11 1.68
C THR A 45 -1.05 24.40 1.14
N LEU A 46 -0.73 23.78 0.01
CA LEU A 46 0.50 24.00 -0.75
C LEU A 46 0.15 24.17 -2.22
N ALA A 47 0.71 25.19 -2.87
CA ALA A 47 0.51 25.40 -4.30
C ALA A 47 1.81 25.74 -5.01
N ILE A 48 1.88 25.41 -6.29
CA ILE A 48 2.98 25.78 -7.20
C ILE A 48 2.37 26.52 -8.39
N ASP A 49 2.86 27.73 -8.66
CA ASP A 49 2.35 28.62 -9.71
C ASP A 49 0.82 28.80 -9.66
N GLY A 50 0.26 28.84 -8.44
CA GLY A 50 -1.17 28.95 -8.21
C GLY A 50 -1.94 27.63 -8.24
N GLU A 51 -1.35 26.54 -8.71
CA GLU A 51 -2.00 25.22 -8.77
C GLU A 51 -1.81 24.47 -7.44
N PRO A 52 -2.90 24.03 -6.79
CA PRO A 52 -2.82 23.29 -5.53
C PRO A 52 -2.20 21.93 -5.74
N ILE A 53 -1.35 21.52 -4.80
CA ILE A 53 -0.77 20.17 -4.75
C ILE A 53 -1.00 19.53 -3.38
N PHE A 54 -0.90 18.21 -3.32
CA PHE A 54 -0.96 17.49 -2.05
C PHE A 54 0.30 17.77 -1.22
N ALA A 55 0.11 18.37 -0.04
CA ALA A 55 1.19 18.52 0.93
C ALA A 55 1.43 17.16 1.63
N VAL A 56 2.66 16.66 1.51
CA VAL A 56 3.03 15.38 2.13
C VAL A 56 3.34 15.60 3.60
N PRO A 57 2.71 14.86 4.52
CA PRO A 57 3.01 14.96 5.95
C PRO A 57 4.48 14.64 6.25
N LEU A 58 5.07 15.34 7.21
CA LEU A 58 6.47 15.19 7.61
C LEU A 58 6.58 14.98 9.13
N PRO A 59 7.60 14.28 9.61
CA PRO A 59 8.71 13.67 8.84
C PRO A 59 8.30 12.37 8.16
N TYR A 60 7.23 11.72 8.60
CA TYR A 60 6.73 10.47 8.06
C TYR A 60 5.31 10.62 7.56
N PHE A 61 5.00 9.90 6.48
CA PHE A 61 3.64 9.77 5.98
C PHE A 61 3.26 8.29 5.86
N TYR A 62 1.96 8.07 5.94
CA TYR A 62 1.36 6.75 5.77
C TYR A 62 0.19 6.89 4.82
N ILE A 63 0.18 6.09 3.77
CA ILE A 63 -0.84 6.10 2.74
C ILE A 63 -1.55 4.75 2.73
N LEU A 64 -2.86 4.79 2.68
CA LEU A 64 -3.73 3.67 2.36
C LEU A 64 -4.11 3.78 0.89
N LEU A 65 -3.71 2.81 0.10
CA LEU A 65 -4.06 2.66 -1.31
C LEU A 65 -5.02 1.48 -1.47
N ASN A 66 -6.13 1.67 -2.18
CA ASN A 66 -6.90 0.56 -2.74
C ASN A 66 -6.28 0.18 -4.08
N LYS A 67 -5.31 -0.75 -4.03
CA LYS A 67 -4.54 -1.15 -5.20
C LYS A 67 -5.43 -1.78 -6.27
N PRO A 68 -5.46 -1.27 -7.49
CA PRO A 68 -6.14 -1.91 -8.62
C PRO A 68 -5.37 -3.13 -9.12
N ALA A 69 -6.00 -3.96 -9.94
CA ALA A 69 -5.32 -4.99 -10.71
C ALA A 69 -4.39 -4.37 -11.76
N ASP A 70 -3.47 -5.17 -12.28
CA ASP A 70 -2.53 -4.83 -13.34
C ASP A 70 -1.56 -3.70 -12.99
N TYR A 71 -1.17 -3.64 -11.70
CA TYR A 71 -0.10 -2.79 -11.19
C TYR A 71 0.88 -3.60 -10.33
N GLU A 72 2.17 -3.46 -10.60
CA GLU A 72 3.23 -4.10 -9.82
C GLU A 72 3.58 -3.31 -8.56
N THR A 73 3.74 -4.00 -7.44
CA THR A 73 4.29 -3.42 -6.21
C THR A 73 5.82 -3.39 -6.32
N SER A 74 6.34 -2.54 -7.20
CA SER A 74 7.76 -2.45 -7.53
C SER A 74 8.14 -1.07 -8.03
N HIS A 75 9.34 -0.58 -7.65
CA HIS A 75 9.96 0.59 -8.26
C HIS A 75 10.59 0.31 -9.64
N LYS A 76 10.76 -0.97 -9.97
CA LYS A 76 11.29 -1.44 -11.27
C LYS A 76 10.32 -2.44 -11.88
N PRO A 77 9.15 -1.97 -12.32
CA PRO A 77 8.13 -2.85 -12.90
C PRO A 77 8.63 -3.43 -14.22
N GLN A 78 8.15 -4.62 -14.57
CA GLN A 78 8.58 -5.32 -15.78
C GLN A 78 7.45 -5.51 -16.79
N GLN A 79 6.27 -5.85 -16.33
CA GLN A 79 5.13 -6.20 -17.19
C GLN A 79 3.98 -5.20 -17.07
N TYR A 80 3.68 -4.74 -15.87
CA TYR A 80 2.60 -3.81 -15.59
C TYR A 80 3.16 -2.51 -14.99
N PRO A 81 2.45 -1.39 -15.08
CA PRO A 81 2.92 -0.15 -14.45
C PRO A 81 3.12 -0.32 -12.93
N SER A 82 4.01 0.48 -12.37
CA SER A 82 4.24 0.51 -10.93
C SER A 82 3.05 1.09 -10.17
N VAL A 83 2.72 0.56 -8.99
CA VAL A 83 1.76 1.18 -8.06
C VAL A 83 2.15 2.62 -7.72
N PHE A 84 3.43 2.95 -7.71
CA PHE A 84 3.92 4.30 -7.44
C PHE A 84 3.54 5.30 -8.53
N SER A 85 3.18 4.84 -9.75
CA SER A 85 2.68 5.71 -10.82
C SER A 85 1.28 6.27 -10.55
N LEU A 86 0.55 5.72 -9.58
CA LEU A 86 -0.77 6.21 -9.16
C LEU A 86 -0.69 7.51 -8.34
N PHE A 87 0.51 7.90 -7.89
CA PHE A 87 0.72 9.11 -7.10
C PHE A 87 1.14 10.30 -7.96
N PRO A 88 0.87 11.54 -7.50
CA PRO A 88 1.36 12.75 -8.16
C PRO A 88 2.88 12.76 -8.37
N ASN A 89 3.35 13.42 -9.43
CA ASN A 89 4.76 13.41 -9.82
C ASN A 89 5.72 13.81 -8.70
N HIS A 90 5.38 14.86 -7.93
CA HIS A 90 6.24 15.33 -6.83
C HIS A 90 6.38 14.26 -5.75
N MET A 91 5.31 13.52 -5.43
CA MET A 91 5.38 12.45 -4.44
C MET A 91 6.27 11.28 -4.89
N ARG A 92 6.35 11.01 -6.20
CA ARG A 92 7.22 9.95 -6.74
C ARG A 92 8.72 10.23 -6.56
N ASN A 93 9.08 11.49 -6.32
CA ASN A 93 10.46 11.89 -6.02
C ASN A 93 10.83 11.69 -4.54
N ILE A 94 9.87 11.32 -3.70
CA ILE A 94 10.09 10.99 -2.30
C ILE A 94 10.37 9.49 -2.19
N ASP A 95 11.22 9.09 -1.25
CA ASP A 95 11.46 7.68 -0.97
C ASP A 95 10.20 7.03 -0.37
N MET A 96 9.37 6.46 -1.24
CA MET A 96 8.14 5.75 -0.86
C MET A 96 8.39 4.24 -0.92
N GLN A 97 7.98 3.53 0.12
CA GLN A 97 8.08 2.08 0.21
C GLN A 97 6.70 1.46 0.44
N ALA A 98 6.42 0.37 -0.25
CA ALA A 98 5.25 -0.43 0.03
C ALA A 98 5.46 -1.26 1.30
N VAL A 99 4.45 -1.32 2.16
CA VAL A 99 4.42 -2.15 3.37
C VAL A 99 3.93 -3.54 3.00
N GLY A 100 4.88 -4.41 2.73
CA GLY A 100 4.62 -5.69 2.07
C GLY A 100 4.32 -5.51 0.58
N ARG A 101 3.85 -6.58 -0.04
CA ARG A 101 3.56 -6.61 -1.48
C ARG A 101 2.22 -7.25 -1.75
N LEU A 102 1.62 -6.88 -2.87
CA LEU A 102 0.54 -7.58 -3.55
C LEU A 102 0.99 -7.90 -4.97
N ASP A 103 0.59 -9.04 -5.47
CA ASP A 103 0.82 -9.44 -6.86
C ASP A 103 0.13 -8.45 -7.81
N ALA A 104 0.54 -8.43 -9.07
CA ALA A 104 -0.04 -7.50 -10.04
C ALA A 104 -1.56 -7.67 -10.18
N ASP A 105 -2.04 -8.91 -10.22
CA ASP A 105 -3.47 -9.27 -10.33
C ASP A 105 -4.24 -9.19 -9.01
N THR A 106 -3.56 -9.03 -7.87
CA THR A 106 -4.18 -8.91 -6.55
C THR A 106 -4.56 -7.48 -6.26
N THR A 107 -5.78 -7.25 -5.78
CA THR A 107 -6.33 -5.93 -5.47
C THR A 107 -6.47 -5.68 -3.96
N GLY A 108 -6.80 -4.45 -3.59
CA GLY A 108 -7.19 -4.09 -2.23
C GLY A 108 -6.12 -3.34 -1.44
N VAL A 109 -6.17 -3.46 -0.12
CA VAL A 109 -5.38 -2.67 0.81
C VAL A 109 -3.89 -2.85 0.60
N LEU A 110 -3.20 -1.76 0.26
CA LEU A 110 -1.75 -1.65 0.25
C LEU A 110 -1.32 -0.39 1.00
N LEU A 111 -0.48 -0.54 2.01
CA LEU A 111 0.08 0.60 2.73
C LEU A 111 1.38 1.05 2.06
N ILE A 112 1.61 2.37 2.05
CA ILE A 112 2.84 2.97 1.52
C ILE A 112 3.33 4.02 2.52
N THR A 113 4.62 4.07 2.76
CA THR A 113 5.24 4.97 3.73
C THR A 113 6.72 5.25 3.40
N ASN A 114 7.26 6.30 3.98
CA ASN A 114 8.72 6.56 4.05
C ASN A 114 9.31 6.17 5.42
N ASP A 115 8.51 5.62 6.33
CA ASP A 115 8.96 5.14 7.65
C ASP A 115 9.41 3.67 7.55
N GLY A 116 10.72 3.47 7.40
CA GLY A 116 11.29 2.12 7.33
C GLY A 116 11.14 1.31 8.62
N GLN A 117 11.06 1.96 9.79
CA GLN A 117 10.85 1.26 11.07
C GLN A 117 9.41 0.73 11.17
N PHE A 118 8.45 1.55 10.80
CA PHE A 118 7.05 1.11 10.69
C PHE A 118 6.92 -0.03 9.70
N ASN A 119 7.48 0.12 8.48
CA ASN A 119 7.44 -0.92 7.46
C ASN A 119 7.98 -2.25 7.98
N HIS A 120 9.18 -2.24 8.57
CA HIS A 120 9.79 -3.43 9.14
C HIS A 120 8.94 -4.04 10.27
N ARG A 121 8.40 -3.23 11.16
CA ARG A 121 7.54 -3.69 12.27
C ARG A 121 6.29 -4.40 11.75
N VAL A 122 5.60 -3.80 10.79
CA VAL A 122 4.31 -4.31 10.30
C VAL A 122 4.46 -5.52 9.36
N THR A 123 5.58 -5.61 8.64
CA THR A 123 5.83 -6.72 7.70
C THR A 123 6.54 -7.90 8.35
N SER A 124 7.17 -7.72 9.50
CA SER A 124 7.89 -8.78 10.20
C SER A 124 6.95 -9.92 10.61
N PRO A 125 7.27 -11.18 10.29
CA PRO A 125 6.47 -12.34 10.69
C PRO A 125 6.30 -12.48 12.22
N LYS A 126 7.22 -11.89 13.00
CA LYS A 126 7.17 -11.91 14.47
C LYS A 126 5.95 -11.18 15.05
N HIS A 127 5.45 -10.16 14.35
CA HIS A 127 4.32 -9.36 14.83
C HIS A 127 2.97 -9.90 14.41
N LYS A 128 2.93 -10.91 13.55
CA LYS A 128 1.71 -11.63 13.14
C LYS A 128 0.53 -10.72 12.77
N VAL A 129 0.82 -9.63 12.03
CA VAL A 129 -0.22 -8.70 11.59
C VAL A 129 -1.18 -9.42 10.64
N PRO A 130 -2.48 -9.53 11.00
CA PRO A 130 -3.44 -10.30 10.21
C PRO A 130 -3.73 -9.60 8.86
N LYS A 131 -3.95 -10.41 7.85
CA LYS A 131 -4.35 -9.97 6.50
C LYS A 131 -5.58 -10.76 6.11
N LEU A 132 -6.70 -10.07 5.93
CA LEU A 132 -7.96 -10.67 5.49
C LEU A 132 -8.06 -10.57 3.97
N TYR A 133 -8.27 -11.72 3.35
CA TYR A 133 -8.44 -11.83 1.91
C TYR A 133 -9.84 -12.34 1.57
N ARG A 134 -10.46 -11.71 0.58
CA ARG A 134 -11.60 -12.23 -0.17
C ARG A 134 -11.07 -12.96 -1.39
N VAL A 135 -11.35 -14.25 -1.45
CA VAL A 135 -10.85 -15.14 -2.50
C VAL A 135 -12.03 -15.59 -3.34
N THR A 136 -12.04 -15.24 -4.64
CA THR A 136 -12.97 -15.85 -5.59
C THR A 136 -12.38 -17.18 -6.06
N LEU A 137 -13.07 -18.26 -5.78
CA LEU A 137 -12.67 -19.63 -6.12
C LEU A 137 -13.17 -20.00 -7.52
N LYS A 138 -12.40 -20.79 -8.26
CA LYS A 138 -12.79 -21.33 -9.56
C LYS A 138 -13.91 -22.34 -9.44
N HIS A 139 -13.87 -23.18 -8.42
CA HIS A 139 -14.84 -24.26 -8.19
C HIS A 139 -15.60 -24.01 -6.89
N ALA A 140 -16.88 -24.34 -6.89
CA ALA A 140 -17.66 -24.34 -5.66
C ALA A 140 -17.02 -25.28 -4.61
N ALA A 141 -16.98 -24.81 -3.39
CA ALA A 141 -16.40 -25.52 -2.25
C ALA A 141 -17.42 -25.68 -1.11
N ASP A 142 -17.10 -26.54 -0.19
CA ASP A 142 -17.80 -26.74 1.07
C ASP A 142 -16.85 -26.49 2.27
N ASN A 143 -17.36 -26.68 3.49
CA ASN A 143 -16.59 -26.43 4.70
C ASN A 143 -15.31 -27.29 4.83
N ARG A 144 -15.19 -28.39 4.10
CA ARG A 144 -13.96 -29.21 4.09
C ARG A 144 -12.76 -28.41 3.59
N LEU A 145 -12.95 -27.51 2.60
CA LEU A 145 -11.89 -26.61 2.16
C LEU A 145 -11.42 -25.73 3.32
N CYS A 146 -12.33 -25.13 4.07
CA CYS A 146 -12.00 -24.26 5.21
C CYS A 146 -11.23 -25.02 6.30
N GLU A 147 -11.68 -26.24 6.63
CA GLU A 147 -11.00 -27.09 7.61
C GLU A 147 -9.59 -27.47 7.14
N THR A 148 -9.43 -27.85 5.87
CA THR A 148 -8.13 -28.19 5.28
C THR A 148 -7.18 -27.00 5.38
N LEU A 149 -7.63 -25.80 5.04
CA LEU A 149 -6.80 -24.58 5.12
C LEU A 149 -6.41 -24.21 6.56
N LYS A 150 -7.32 -24.39 7.52
CA LYS A 150 -7.04 -24.14 8.95
C LYS A 150 -6.15 -25.20 9.58
N ASN A 151 -6.31 -26.46 9.20
CA ASN A 151 -5.47 -27.55 9.71
C ASN A 151 -4.04 -27.54 9.14
N GLY A 152 -3.84 -26.82 8.04
CA GLY A 152 -2.55 -26.68 7.38
C GLY A 152 -2.42 -27.47 6.09
N VAL A 153 -1.77 -26.85 5.13
CA VAL A 153 -1.45 -27.43 3.82
C VAL A 153 0.06 -27.37 3.56
N LEU A 154 0.60 -28.38 2.91
CA LEU A 154 1.99 -28.44 2.52
C LEU A 154 2.21 -27.58 1.27
N LEU A 155 3.08 -26.59 1.37
CA LEU A 155 3.59 -25.85 0.21
C LEU A 155 4.83 -26.58 -0.32
N HIS A 156 4.65 -27.33 -1.38
CA HIS A 156 5.70 -28.24 -1.90
C HIS A 156 6.99 -27.53 -2.27
N ASP A 157 6.91 -26.30 -2.82
CA ASP A 157 8.10 -25.55 -3.25
C ASP A 157 9.01 -25.15 -2.07
N ASP A 158 8.41 -24.87 -0.90
CA ASP A 158 9.14 -24.51 0.32
C ASP A 158 9.34 -25.69 1.25
N ASN A 159 8.68 -26.83 0.98
CA ASN A 159 8.58 -28.00 1.86
C ASN A 159 8.13 -27.62 3.29
N GLU A 160 7.17 -26.71 3.39
CA GLU A 160 6.69 -26.14 4.64
C GLU A 160 5.17 -26.23 4.73
N THR A 161 4.67 -26.62 5.91
CA THR A 161 3.24 -26.63 6.20
C THR A 161 2.83 -25.28 6.75
N VAL A 162 1.81 -24.67 6.12
CA VAL A 162 1.23 -23.39 6.53
C VAL A 162 -0.27 -23.54 6.74
N ALA A 163 -0.81 -22.78 7.67
CA ALA A 163 -2.23 -22.80 8.02
C ALA A 163 -2.83 -21.38 7.92
N ALA A 164 -4.11 -21.33 7.59
CA ALA A 164 -4.88 -20.10 7.75
C ALA A 164 -5.26 -19.90 9.22
N ASP A 165 -5.16 -18.68 9.71
CA ASP A 165 -5.66 -18.33 11.05
C ASP A 165 -7.20 -18.47 11.10
N GLU A 166 -7.86 -18.04 10.00
CA GLU A 166 -9.30 -18.22 9.79
C GLU A 166 -9.58 -18.51 8.32
N ALA A 167 -10.62 -19.32 8.08
CA ALA A 167 -11.14 -19.59 6.75
C ALA A 167 -12.65 -19.86 6.84
N VAL A 168 -13.46 -19.08 6.11
CA VAL A 168 -14.92 -19.16 6.11
C VAL A 168 -15.44 -18.97 4.70
N LEU A 169 -16.35 -19.83 4.25
CA LEU A 169 -17.08 -19.64 3.01
C LEU A 169 -18.26 -18.69 3.23
N GLU A 170 -18.24 -17.53 2.59
CA GLU A 170 -19.37 -16.62 2.51
C GLU A 170 -20.40 -17.14 1.49
N LYS A 171 -19.89 -17.73 0.39
CA LYS A 171 -20.65 -18.38 -0.68
C LYS A 171 -19.82 -19.57 -1.18
N PRO A 172 -20.43 -20.54 -1.90
CA PRO A 172 -19.66 -21.70 -2.41
C PRO A 172 -18.40 -21.35 -3.22
N THR A 173 -18.37 -20.17 -3.86
CA THR A 173 -17.22 -19.69 -4.64
C THR A 173 -16.53 -18.46 -4.04
N VAL A 174 -16.86 -18.06 -2.80
CA VAL A 174 -16.26 -16.92 -2.12
C VAL A 174 -15.76 -17.33 -0.74
N LEU A 175 -14.46 -17.37 -0.58
CA LEU A 175 -13.78 -17.69 0.66
C LEU A 175 -13.21 -16.41 1.30
N LEU A 176 -13.50 -16.18 2.57
CA LEU A 176 -12.80 -15.22 3.42
C LEU A 176 -11.71 -15.97 4.18
N MET A 177 -10.46 -15.50 4.04
CA MET A 177 -9.28 -16.16 4.60
C MET A 177 -8.36 -15.17 5.27
N THR A 178 -8.02 -15.43 6.54
CA THR A 178 -7.07 -14.63 7.30
C THR A 178 -5.75 -15.38 7.44
N ILE A 179 -4.65 -14.70 7.15
CA ILE A 179 -3.28 -15.20 7.40
C ILE A 179 -2.46 -14.12 8.10
N THR A 180 -1.53 -14.51 8.94
CA THR A 180 -0.57 -13.61 9.63
C THR A 180 0.82 -13.63 9.00
N GLU A 181 1.10 -14.56 8.12
CA GLU A 181 2.31 -14.64 7.32
C GLU A 181 2.18 -13.92 5.98
N GLY A 182 3.24 -13.92 5.18
CA GLY A 182 3.26 -13.24 3.87
C GLY A 182 4.27 -13.88 2.92
N LYS A 183 4.21 -15.22 2.76
CA LYS A 183 5.06 -15.94 1.81
C LYS A 183 4.69 -15.61 0.37
N TYR A 184 5.59 -15.87 -0.55
CA TYR A 184 5.36 -15.68 -1.98
C TYR A 184 4.10 -16.42 -2.44
N HIS A 185 3.13 -15.70 -3.03
CA HIS A 185 1.85 -16.19 -3.53
C HIS A 185 1.10 -17.09 -2.51
N GLN A 186 1.23 -16.84 -1.20
CA GLN A 186 0.81 -17.78 -0.16
C GLN A 186 -0.64 -18.20 -0.28
N VAL A 187 -1.59 -17.27 -0.39
CA VAL A 187 -3.03 -17.59 -0.47
C VAL A 187 -3.33 -18.44 -1.70
N LYS A 188 -2.78 -18.08 -2.87
CA LYS A 188 -2.98 -18.84 -4.12
C LYS A 188 -2.45 -20.26 -4.00
N ARG A 189 -1.25 -20.43 -3.43
CA ARG A 189 -0.60 -21.73 -3.22
C ARG A 189 -1.35 -22.58 -2.19
N MET A 190 -1.81 -21.98 -1.10
CA MET A 190 -2.61 -22.70 -0.09
C MET A 190 -3.92 -23.22 -0.66
N VAL A 191 -4.65 -22.39 -1.41
CA VAL A 191 -5.91 -22.79 -2.06
C VAL A 191 -5.66 -23.90 -3.10
N ALA A 192 -4.55 -23.82 -3.86
CA ALA A 192 -4.17 -24.86 -4.82
C ALA A 192 -3.83 -26.17 -4.10
N ALA A 193 -3.08 -26.14 -3.02
CA ALA A 193 -2.74 -27.31 -2.21
C ALA A 193 -3.98 -27.96 -1.55
N ALA A 194 -5.01 -27.16 -1.27
CA ALA A 194 -6.30 -27.61 -0.77
C ALA A 194 -7.27 -28.10 -1.87
N GLY A 195 -6.82 -28.18 -3.13
CA GLY A 195 -7.58 -28.77 -4.25
C GLY A 195 -8.53 -27.80 -4.97
N ASN A 196 -8.35 -26.50 -4.84
CA ASN A 196 -9.12 -25.50 -5.58
C ASN A 196 -8.18 -24.50 -6.29
N ARG A 197 -8.71 -23.47 -6.90
CA ARG A 197 -7.94 -22.44 -7.61
C ARG A 197 -8.50 -21.05 -7.33
N VAL A 198 -7.62 -20.08 -7.15
CA VAL A 198 -7.97 -18.67 -7.02
C VAL A 198 -8.19 -18.07 -8.41
N GLU A 199 -9.36 -17.50 -8.64
CA GLU A 199 -9.72 -16.72 -9.84
C GLU A 199 -9.43 -15.23 -9.62
N ARG A 200 -9.81 -14.70 -8.44
CA ARG A 200 -9.55 -13.32 -8.04
C ARG A 200 -9.17 -13.29 -6.56
N LEU A 201 -8.25 -12.39 -6.24
CA LEU A 201 -7.77 -12.17 -4.89
C LEU A 201 -7.84 -10.70 -4.53
N HIS A 202 -8.52 -10.39 -3.43
CA HIS A 202 -8.66 -9.04 -2.91
C HIS A 202 -8.27 -9.03 -1.44
N ARG A 203 -7.33 -8.17 -1.05
CA ARG A 203 -7.02 -7.97 0.37
C ARG A 203 -7.95 -6.92 0.96
N GLU A 204 -8.94 -7.35 1.74
CA GLU A 204 -9.91 -6.47 2.39
C GLU A 204 -9.30 -5.69 3.55
N LYS A 205 -8.43 -6.36 4.34
CA LYS A 205 -7.79 -5.74 5.50
C LYS A 205 -6.32 -6.11 5.62
N PHE A 206 -5.56 -5.17 6.18
CA PHE A 206 -4.20 -5.37 6.63
C PHE A 206 -4.09 -4.80 8.04
N GLY A 207 -4.02 -5.65 9.08
CA GLY A 207 -4.25 -5.22 10.46
C GLY A 207 -5.63 -4.58 10.60
N ASP A 208 -5.67 -3.37 11.14
CA ASP A 208 -6.91 -2.61 11.35
C ASP A 208 -7.30 -1.75 10.13
N TRP A 209 -6.46 -1.70 9.09
CA TRP A 209 -6.72 -0.86 7.91
C TRP A 209 -7.57 -1.59 6.88
N SER A 210 -8.62 -0.89 6.42
CA SER A 210 -9.53 -1.29 5.35
C SER A 210 -9.62 -0.17 4.30
N ALA A 211 -9.90 -0.54 3.06
CA ALA A 211 -10.08 0.39 1.95
C ALA A 211 -11.54 0.43 1.45
N ASP A 212 -12.50 0.03 2.27
CA ASP A 212 -13.92 -0.13 1.89
C ASP A 212 -14.55 1.18 1.38
N ASP A 213 -14.08 2.34 1.87
CA ASP A 213 -14.51 3.67 1.48
C ASP A 213 -13.71 4.29 0.32
N LEU A 214 -12.69 3.58 -0.19
CA LEU A 214 -11.82 4.06 -1.27
C LEU A 214 -12.15 3.37 -2.60
N PRO A 215 -12.46 4.14 -3.65
CA PRO A 215 -12.52 3.58 -5.00
C PRO A 215 -11.21 2.90 -5.42
N SER A 216 -11.29 1.92 -6.31
CA SER A 216 -10.11 1.25 -6.86
C SER A 216 -9.14 2.26 -7.50
N GLY A 217 -7.87 2.17 -7.18
CA GLY A 217 -6.82 3.10 -7.62
C GLY A 217 -6.73 4.39 -6.81
N SER A 218 -7.66 4.64 -5.90
CA SER A 218 -7.64 5.81 -5.01
C SER A 218 -6.83 5.54 -3.74
N TRP A 219 -6.34 6.63 -3.15
CA TRP A 219 -5.53 6.59 -1.94
C TRP A 219 -5.83 7.78 -1.01
N LYS A 220 -5.47 7.64 0.25
CA LYS A 220 -5.55 8.72 1.25
C LYS A 220 -4.40 8.63 2.25
N PHE A 221 -4.03 9.75 2.85
CA PHE A 221 -3.17 9.73 4.03
C PHE A 221 -3.94 9.18 5.23
N ILE A 222 -3.25 8.39 6.06
CA ILE A 222 -3.78 7.82 7.29
C ILE A 222 -2.86 8.13 8.47
N ARG A 223 -3.38 7.98 9.68
CA ARG A 223 -2.60 7.97 10.92
C ARG A 223 -2.38 6.54 11.38
N VAL A 224 -1.22 6.27 12.00
CA VAL A 224 -0.81 4.93 12.50
C VAL A 224 -0.41 5.01 13.96
#